data_8ffa4b77b40d8e4502df6c505890ef0a
#
_entry.id   8ffa4b77b40d8e4502df6c505890ef0a
#
_cell.length_a   1.000
_cell.length_b   1.000
_cell.length_c   1.000
_cell.angle_alpha   90.00
_cell.angle_beta   90.00
_cell.angle_gamma   90.00
#
_symmetry.space_group_name_H-M   'P 1'
#
loop_
_entity.id
_entity.type
_entity.pdbx_description
1 polymer ?
#
loop_
_entity_poly.entity_id
_entity_poly.type
_entity_poly.pdbx_seq_one_letter_code
_entity_poly.pdbx_strand_id
1 'polypeptide(L)'
;MYDNSETKSARVIEVNGLAKEYRVYDKPEGLWASVRGLFQRKNRLIHALRGVDLSVGRGEFLAMLGPNGAGKTTFLKLLSGIITPTQGTARVLGHVPWDRADEFRRRFALVMGQKNQLWWDLPAAESFRLHQEIYRIDPVRFARIRDELVDMLGVARLLGQPVRELSLGERMKLELIAALLHEPEVLFLDEPTIGLDVVAQHTIHEFLRHIQKQRSVTVVLTTHYMKDVAALCERVVVVTGGTILYDGSLEQIVDQFTSHKVVTLDLESPPAAGQIERFGFSCEVNGPRVSLRIDRSRIADALPKLLASQQVRDVSVEDVPLEEIVANLFRGVANQQAGVEAEQEVEAV
;
A
#
# COMPACT_ATOMS: atom_id res chain seq x y z
N MET A 1 37.04 -11.97 19.97
CA MET A 1 36.26 -12.85 19.10
C MET A 1 34.81 -12.65 19.52
N TYR A 2 34.18 -11.59 19.02
CA TYR A 2 32.74 -11.27 19.31
C TYR A 2 31.93 -11.97 18.25
N ASP A 3 31.12 -12.91 18.69
CA ASP A 3 30.18 -13.66 17.86
C ASP A 3 29.02 -12.73 17.51
N ASN A 4 29.00 -12.27 16.26
CA ASN A 4 27.98 -11.44 15.69
C ASN A 4 26.84 -12.34 15.17
N SER A 5 26.18 -13.07 16.05
CA SER A 5 24.90 -13.69 15.74
C SER A 5 23.82 -12.61 15.74
N GLU A 6 23.70 -11.88 14.61
CA GLU A 6 22.49 -11.15 14.25
C GLU A 6 21.31 -12.09 14.48
N THR A 7 20.47 -11.74 15.44
CA THR A 7 19.14 -12.33 15.62
C THR A 7 18.35 -12.08 14.34
N LYS A 8 18.42 -13.01 13.37
CA LYS A 8 17.52 -13.08 12.23
C LYS A 8 16.12 -13.13 12.82
N SER A 9 15.40 -12.00 12.81
CA SER A 9 13.97 -11.94 13.13
C SER A 9 13.30 -13.08 12.38
N ALA A 10 12.61 -13.98 13.10
CA ALA A 10 12.01 -15.16 12.50
C ALA A 10 11.08 -14.71 11.37
N ARG A 11 11.33 -15.16 10.15
CA ARG A 11 10.52 -14.84 8.98
C ARG A 11 9.12 -15.41 9.17
N VAL A 12 8.14 -14.55 9.04
CA VAL A 12 6.71 -14.90 9.18
C VAL A 12 6.08 -15.13 7.83
N ILE A 13 6.54 -14.42 6.80
CA ILE A 13 6.13 -14.60 5.41
C ILE A 13 7.37 -14.86 4.57
N GLU A 14 7.32 -15.91 3.76
CA GLU A 14 8.36 -16.27 2.80
C GLU A 14 7.70 -16.58 1.45
N VAL A 15 8.14 -15.90 0.40
CA VAL A 15 7.60 -16.01 -0.96
C VAL A 15 8.76 -16.21 -1.91
N ASN A 16 8.69 -17.24 -2.78
CA ASN A 16 9.73 -17.53 -3.74
C ASN A 16 9.13 -17.78 -5.12
N GLY A 17 9.50 -16.95 -6.09
CA GLY A 17 9.11 -17.05 -7.49
C GLY A 17 7.59 -17.04 -7.71
N LEU A 18 6.81 -16.35 -6.85
CA LEU A 18 5.36 -16.43 -6.83
C LEU A 18 4.76 -15.76 -8.07
N ALA A 19 4.06 -16.55 -8.89
CA ALA A 19 3.41 -16.07 -10.11
C ALA A 19 1.92 -16.42 -10.14
N LYS A 20 1.13 -15.54 -10.74
CA LYS A 20 -0.29 -15.75 -10.96
C LYS A 20 -0.72 -15.25 -12.33
N GLU A 21 -1.30 -16.16 -13.08
CA GLU A 21 -1.90 -15.90 -14.39
C GLU A 21 -3.42 -16.12 -14.33
N TYR A 22 -4.16 -15.26 -15.00
CA TYR A 22 -5.59 -15.39 -15.22
C TYR A 22 -5.86 -15.56 -16.71
N ARG A 23 -6.70 -16.53 -17.06
CA ARG A 23 -7.23 -16.69 -18.41
C ARG A 23 -8.57 -15.97 -18.50
N VAL A 24 -8.60 -14.87 -19.24
CA VAL A 24 -9.80 -14.06 -19.45
C VAL A 24 -10.31 -14.31 -20.85
N TYR A 25 -11.62 -14.54 -20.98
CA TYR A 25 -12.26 -14.66 -22.27
C TYR A 25 -12.71 -13.29 -22.74
N ASP A 26 -12.21 -12.86 -23.90
CA ASP A 26 -12.76 -11.68 -24.58
C ASP A 26 -14.16 -12.05 -25.10
N LYS A 27 -15.19 -11.44 -24.54
CA LYS A 27 -16.54 -11.53 -25.07
C LYS A 27 -16.65 -10.54 -26.23
N PRO A 28 -16.78 -10.99 -27.47
CA PRO A 28 -17.04 -10.07 -28.56
C PRO A 28 -18.43 -9.45 -28.38
N GLU A 29 -18.53 -8.14 -28.60
CA GLU A 29 -19.79 -7.40 -28.55
C GLU A 29 -20.68 -7.76 -29.76
N GLY A 30 -21.93 -8.09 -29.48
CA GLY A 30 -22.95 -8.38 -30.51
C GLY A 30 -23.45 -9.83 -30.52
N LEU A 31 -24.78 -10.01 -30.79
CA LEU A 31 -25.46 -11.32 -30.76
C LEU A 31 -24.86 -12.34 -31.74
N TRP A 32 -24.49 -11.93 -32.94
CA TRP A 32 -23.89 -12.81 -33.95
C TRP A 32 -22.43 -13.14 -33.64
N ALA A 33 -21.70 -12.22 -33.04
CA ALA A 33 -20.33 -12.46 -32.57
C ALA A 33 -20.29 -13.41 -31.37
N SER A 34 -21.34 -13.39 -30.51
CA SER A 34 -21.47 -14.34 -29.39
C SER A 34 -21.68 -15.76 -29.85
N VAL A 35 -22.43 -16.00 -30.93
CA VAL A 35 -22.62 -17.35 -31.51
C VAL A 35 -21.32 -17.86 -32.16
N ARG A 36 -20.58 -17.00 -32.86
CA ARG A 36 -19.27 -17.34 -33.44
C ARG A 36 -18.20 -17.58 -32.41
N GLY A 37 -18.27 -16.84 -31.25
CA GLY A 37 -17.37 -16.99 -30.09
C GLY A 37 -17.50 -18.30 -29.34
N LEU A 38 -18.60 -19.07 -29.54
CA LEU A 38 -18.74 -20.43 -29.00
C LEU A 38 -17.75 -21.43 -29.65
N PHE A 39 -17.32 -21.17 -30.90
CA PHE A 39 -16.40 -22.03 -31.64
C PHE A 39 -14.94 -21.50 -31.68
N GLN A 40 -14.71 -20.21 -31.44
CA GLN A 40 -13.37 -19.61 -31.43
C GLN A 40 -13.22 -18.70 -30.21
N ARG A 41 -12.94 -19.27 -29.04
CA ARG A 41 -12.66 -18.52 -27.82
C ARG A 41 -11.22 -18.01 -27.87
N LYS A 42 -11.02 -16.71 -28.09
CA LYS A 42 -9.71 -16.07 -27.87
C LYS A 42 -9.50 -15.90 -26.37
N ASN A 43 -8.57 -16.67 -25.82
CA ASN A 43 -8.14 -16.51 -24.44
C ASN A 43 -7.05 -15.47 -24.38
N ARG A 44 -7.23 -14.44 -23.55
CA ARG A 44 -6.18 -13.50 -23.17
C ARG A 44 -5.59 -13.94 -21.85
N LEU A 45 -4.27 -14.09 -21.80
CA LEU A 45 -3.54 -14.36 -20.57
C LEU A 45 -3.21 -13.02 -19.89
N ILE A 46 -3.60 -12.88 -18.63
CA ILE A 46 -3.25 -11.72 -17.81
C ILE A 46 -2.30 -12.19 -16.72
N HIS A 47 -1.05 -11.75 -16.78
CA HIS A 47 -0.05 -12.00 -15.75
C HIS A 47 -0.24 -11.00 -14.61
N ALA A 48 -0.89 -11.42 -13.54
CA ALA A 48 -1.11 -10.57 -12.36
C ALA A 48 0.11 -10.49 -11.46
N LEU A 49 0.92 -11.56 -11.39
CA LEU A 49 2.23 -11.60 -10.74
C LEU A 49 3.21 -12.39 -11.60
N ARG A 50 4.47 -11.97 -11.64
CA ARG A 50 5.51 -12.49 -12.54
C ARG A 50 6.78 -12.92 -11.78
N GLY A 51 6.65 -13.91 -10.88
CA GLY A 51 7.80 -14.44 -10.14
C GLY A 51 8.29 -13.51 -9.02
N VAL A 52 7.40 -13.21 -8.07
CA VAL A 52 7.70 -12.33 -6.94
C VAL A 52 8.42 -13.10 -5.84
N ASP A 53 9.54 -12.53 -5.36
CA ASP A 53 10.27 -12.97 -4.18
C ASP A 53 10.11 -11.93 -3.07
N LEU A 54 9.72 -12.36 -1.85
CA LEU A 54 9.55 -11.46 -0.71
C LEU A 54 9.69 -12.22 0.59
N SER A 55 10.33 -11.61 1.59
CA SER A 55 10.31 -12.10 2.96
C SER A 55 9.91 -11.00 3.93
N VAL A 56 9.07 -11.33 4.94
CA VAL A 56 8.61 -10.38 5.96
C VAL A 56 8.90 -10.95 7.33
N GLY A 57 9.50 -10.13 8.19
CA GLY A 57 9.82 -10.47 9.58
C GLY A 57 8.61 -10.40 10.52
N ARG A 58 8.74 -11.00 11.71
CA ARG A 58 7.70 -10.91 12.76
C ARG A 58 7.59 -9.46 13.27
N GLY A 59 6.35 -8.97 13.41
CA GLY A 59 6.07 -7.63 13.90
C GLY A 59 6.44 -6.51 12.93
N GLU A 60 6.82 -6.83 11.70
CA GLU A 60 7.12 -5.84 10.68
C GLU A 60 5.84 -5.20 10.12
N PHE A 61 5.90 -3.90 9.83
CA PHE A 61 4.85 -3.20 9.09
C PHE A 61 5.36 -2.91 7.67
N LEU A 62 4.91 -3.70 6.72
CA LEU A 62 5.29 -3.61 5.31
C LEU A 62 4.19 -2.93 4.50
N ALA A 63 4.54 -1.90 3.72
CA ALA A 63 3.65 -1.37 2.68
C ALA A 63 3.99 -1.95 1.30
N MET A 64 2.98 -2.42 0.59
CA MET A 64 3.06 -2.75 -0.83
C MET A 64 2.38 -1.64 -1.63
N LEU A 65 3.19 -0.83 -2.29
CA LEU A 65 2.79 0.36 -3.04
C LEU A 65 2.77 0.07 -4.54
N GLY A 66 1.77 0.56 -5.25
CA GLY A 66 1.70 0.42 -6.71
C GLY A 66 0.39 0.92 -7.30
N PRO A 67 0.34 1.15 -8.62
CA PRO A 67 -0.88 1.57 -9.30
C PRO A 67 -1.98 0.48 -9.26
N ASN A 68 -3.18 0.85 -9.66
CA ASN A 68 -4.26 -0.11 -9.83
C ASN A 68 -3.87 -1.13 -10.91
N GLY A 69 -4.16 -2.42 -10.66
CA GLY A 69 -3.75 -3.50 -11.54
C GLY A 69 -2.29 -4.00 -11.39
N ALA A 70 -1.49 -3.42 -10.50
CA ALA A 70 -0.10 -3.85 -10.26
C ALA A 70 0.05 -5.27 -9.67
N GLY A 71 -1.03 -5.89 -9.19
CA GLY A 71 -1.02 -7.23 -8.60
C GLY A 71 -1.16 -7.26 -7.06
N LYS A 72 -1.23 -6.13 -6.38
CA LYS A 72 -1.27 -6.00 -4.90
C LYS A 72 -2.36 -6.88 -4.25
N THR A 73 -3.62 -6.69 -4.64
CA THR A 73 -4.75 -7.50 -4.15
C THR A 73 -4.59 -8.99 -4.48
N THR A 74 -4.05 -9.32 -5.66
CA THR A 74 -3.75 -10.71 -6.04
C THR A 74 -2.73 -11.32 -5.11
N PHE A 75 -1.69 -10.57 -4.75
CA PHE A 75 -0.66 -11.00 -3.82
C PHE A 75 -1.25 -11.31 -2.44
N LEU A 76 -2.05 -10.41 -1.85
CA LEU A 76 -2.71 -10.67 -0.57
C LEU A 76 -3.67 -11.87 -0.62
N LYS A 77 -4.40 -12.05 -1.72
CA LYS A 77 -5.27 -13.23 -1.91
C LYS A 77 -4.50 -14.55 -1.97
N LEU A 78 -3.28 -14.55 -2.50
CA LEU A 78 -2.39 -15.72 -2.49
C LEU A 78 -1.89 -15.98 -1.07
N LEU A 79 -1.41 -14.97 -0.35
CA LEU A 79 -0.91 -15.11 1.01
C LEU A 79 -1.99 -15.49 2.04
N SER A 80 -3.25 -15.15 1.77
CA SER A 80 -4.41 -15.56 2.58
C SER A 80 -5.04 -16.89 2.15
N GLY A 81 -4.54 -17.55 1.09
CA GLY A 81 -5.06 -18.82 0.59
C GLY A 81 -6.44 -18.73 -0.08
N ILE A 82 -6.92 -17.52 -0.41
CA ILE A 82 -8.17 -17.32 -1.17
C ILE A 82 -8.04 -17.88 -2.57
N ILE A 83 -6.88 -17.68 -3.21
CA ILE A 83 -6.54 -18.20 -4.52
C ILE A 83 -5.23 -18.99 -4.46
N THR A 84 -5.00 -19.84 -5.46
CA THR A 84 -3.77 -20.61 -5.62
C THR A 84 -2.85 -19.97 -6.66
N PRO A 85 -1.52 -20.03 -6.51
CA PRO A 85 -0.58 -19.54 -7.52
C PRO A 85 -0.59 -20.40 -8.79
N THR A 86 -0.05 -19.85 -9.87
CA THR A 86 0.24 -20.62 -11.10
C THR A 86 1.61 -21.26 -10.99
N GLN A 87 2.58 -20.54 -10.37
CA GLN A 87 3.94 -21.00 -10.13
C GLN A 87 4.48 -20.40 -8.82
N GLY A 88 5.59 -20.97 -8.35
CA GLY A 88 6.26 -20.50 -7.14
C GLY A 88 5.67 -21.06 -5.85
N THR A 89 6.20 -20.61 -4.73
CA THR A 89 5.81 -21.05 -3.39
C THR A 89 5.63 -19.88 -2.45
N ALA A 90 4.76 -20.07 -1.44
CA ALA A 90 4.68 -19.14 -0.31
C ALA A 90 4.44 -19.90 1.00
N ARG A 91 5.00 -19.36 2.08
CA ARG A 91 4.71 -19.78 3.45
C ARG A 91 4.35 -18.55 4.28
N VAL A 92 3.27 -18.69 5.05
CA VAL A 92 2.84 -17.69 6.03
C VAL A 92 2.69 -18.41 7.37
N LEU A 93 3.37 -17.93 8.39
CA LEU A 93 3.42 -18.59 9.72
C LEU A 93 3.85 -20.09 9.62
N GLY A 94 4.70 -20.42 8.64
CA GLY A 94 5.15 -21.79 8.38
C GLY A 94 4.18 -22.64 7.53
N HIS A 95 2.95 -22.19 7.31
CA HIS A 95 1.93 -22.90 6.55
C HIS A 95 1.93 -22.49 5.07
N VAL A 96 1.55 -23.42 4.18
CA VAL A 96 1.22 -23.12 2.78
C VAL A 96 -0.20 -22.55 2.74
N PRO A 97 -0.41 -21.28 2.31
CA PRO A 97 -1.71 -20.60 2.48
C PRO A 97 -2.89 -21.32 1.81
N TRP A 98 -2.69 -21.86 0.62
CA TRP A 98 -3.77 -22.51 -0.17
C TRP A 98 -4.13 -23.92 0.31
N ASP A 99 -3.38 -24.52 1.24
CA ASP A 99 -3.80 -25.73 1.94
C ASP A 99 -4.92 -25.44 2.94
N ARG A 100 -5.11 -24.18 3.29
CA ARG A 100 -6.22 -23.68 4.12
C ARG A 100 -6.36 -24.41 5.46
N ALA A 101 -5.25 -24.76 6.09
CA ALA A 101 -5.25 -25.39 7.40
C ALA A 101 -6.01 -24.55 8.44
N ASP A 102 -6.80 -25.17 9.31
CA ASP A 102 -7.59 -24.46 10.31
C ASP A 102 -6.70 -23.66 11.28
N GLU A 103 -5.55 -24.20 11.64
CA GLU A 103 -4.57 -23.52 12.48
C GLU A 103 -4.09 -22.23 11.82
N PHE A 104 -3.76 -22.27 10.52
CA PHE A 104 -3.35 -21.09 9.75
C PHE A 104 -4.46 -20.05 9.72
N ARG A 105 -5.70 -20.44 9.39
CA ARG A 105 -6.84 -19.52 9.26
C ARG A 105 -7.17 -18.76 10.54
N ARG A 106 -6.83 -19.31 11.71
CA ARG A 106 -7.03 -18.66 13.01
C ARG A 106 -5.92 -17.70 13.40
N ARG A 107 -4.82 -17.67 12.67
CA ARG A 107 -3.63 -16.88 13.02
C ARG A 107 -3.41 -15.67 12.12
N PHE A 108 -4.26 -15.48 11.11
CA PHE A 108 -4.22 -14.29 10.27
C PHE A 108 -5.61 -13.66 10.11
N ALA A 109 -5.63 -12.39 9.73
CA ALA A 109 -6.83 -11.69 9.28
C ALA A 109 -6.56 -11.00 7.94
N LEU A 110 -7.62 -10.81 7.14
CA LEU A 110 -7.59 -10.06 5.89
C LEU A 110 -8.74 -9.06 5.89
N VAL A 111 -8.43 -7.78 5.78
CA VAL A 111 -9.41 -6.70 5.60
C VAL A 111 -9.27 -6.17 4.17
N MET A 112 -10.38 -6.07 3.45
CA MET A 112 -10.43 -5.54 2.08
C MET A 112 -11.30 -4.28 2.08
N GLY A 113 -10.72 -3.11 1.78
CA GLY A 113 -11.40 -1.82 1.87
C GLY A 113 -12.71 -1.72 1.07
N GLN A 114 -12.83 -2.52 0.00
CA GLN A 114 -14.02 -2.54 -0.85
C GLN A 114 -14.96 -3.74 -0.60
N LYS A 115 -14.65 -4.61 0.36
CA LYS A 115 -15.46 -5.80 0.68
C LYS A 115 -15.75 -5.84 2.16
N ASN A 116 -17.02 -5.99 2.50
CA ASN A 116 -17.45 -6.07 3.89
C ASN A 116 -17.28 -7.48 4.44
N GLN A 117 -16.75 -7.61 5.64
CA GLN A 117 -16.80 -8.81 6.48
C GLN A 117 -18.01 -8.77 7.41
N LEU A 118 -18.45 -7.55 7.77
CA LEU A 118 -19.63 -7.32 8.59
C LEU A 118 -20.90 -7.52 7.75
N TRP A 119 -21.91 -8.06 8.38
CA TRP A 119 -23.21 -8.31 7.74
C TRP A 119 -23.98 -7.00 7.59
N TRP A 120 -24.27 -6.66 6.35
CA TRP A 120 -24.79 -5.37 5.91
C TRP A 120 -26.06 -4.91 6.63
N ASP A 121 -27.01 -5.83 6.83
CA ASP A 121 -28.32 -5.56 7.43
C ASP A 121 -28.36 -5.74 8.94
N LEU A 122 -27.28 -6.19 9.56
CA LEU A 122 -27.20 -6.45 11.00
C LEU A 122 -26.34 -5.40 11.71
N PRO A 123 -26.60 -5.18 13.01
CA PRO A 123 -25.67 -4.44 13.87
C PRO A 123 -24.28 -5.09 13.90
N ALA A 124 -23.23 -4.27 14.02
CA ALA A 124 -21.86 -4.77 14.07
C ALA A 124 -21.64 -5.73 15.25
N ALA A 125 -22.33 -5.52 16.38
CA ALA A 125 -22.28 -6.41 17.55
C ALA A 125 -22.66 -7.86 17.20
N GLU A 126 -23.62 -8.07 16.31
CA GLU A 126 -24.03 -9.42 15.89
C GLU A 126 -22.96 -10.08 15.01
N SER A 127 -22.33 -9.31 14.12
CA SER A 127 -21.20 -9.80 13.34
C SER A 127 -20.02 -10.17 14.26
N PHE A 128 -19.76 -9.40 15.31
CA PHE A 128 -18.71 -9.72 16.28
C PHE A 128 -19.00 -11.02 17.04
N ARG A 129 -20.26 -11.27 17.44
CA ARG A 129 -20.66 -12.54 18.06
C ARG A 129 -20.44 -13.72 17.09
N LEU A 130 -20.77 -13.54 15.82
CA LEU A 130 -20.50 -14.56 14.82
C LEU A 130 -19.01 -14.86 14.71
N HIS A 131 -18.13 -13.82 14.70
CA HIS A 131 -16.68 -14.00 14.74
C HIS A 131 -16.23 -14.76 16.00
N GLN A 132 -16.80 -14.45 17.16
CA GLN A 132 -16.53 -15.19 18.41
C GLN A 132 -16.77 -16.69 18.22
N GLU A 133 -17.91 -17.08 17.65
CA GLU A 133 -18.26 -18.49 17.41
C GLU A 133 -17.36 -19.15 16.36
N ILE A 134 -17.13 -18.48 15.22
CA ILE A 134 -16.29 -19.01 14.12
C ILE A 134 -14.87 -19.29 14.60
N TYR A 135 -14.28 -18.34 15.35
CA TYR A 135 -12.90 -18.45 15.86
C TYR A 135 -12.83 -19.17 17.20
N ARG A 136 -13.99 -19.53 17.81
CA ARG A 136 -14.11 -20.17 19.12
C ARG A 136 -13.36 -19.41 20.21
N ILE A 137 -13.61 -18.10 20.29
CA ILE A 137 -12.97 -17.22 21.26
C ILE A 137 -13.69 -17.37 22.59
N ASP A 138 -12.91 -17.57 23.66
CA ASP A 138 -13.45 -17.62 25.02
C ASP A 138 -14.29 -16.36 25.32
N PRO A 139 -15.51 -16.47 25.93
CA PRO A 139 -16.40 -15.32 26.11
C PRO A 139 -15.79 -14.18 26.94
N VAL A 140 -15.00 -14.50 27.98
CA VAL A 140 -14.35 -13.47 28.81
C VAL A 140 -13.26 -12.76 28.04
N ARG A 141 -12.43 -13.52 27.31
CA ARG A 141 -11.41 -12.98 26.43
C ARG A 141 -12.03 -12.13 25.32
N PHE A 142 -13.10 -12.61 24.69
CA PHE A 142 -13.83 -11.88 23.65
C PHE A 142 -14.34 -10.53 24.16
N ALA A 143 -15.03 -10.51 25.31
CA ALA A 143 -15.55 -9.27 25.88
C ALA A 143 -14.42 -8.26 26.15
N ARG A 144 -13.32 -8.69 26.75
CA ARG A 144 -12.15 -7.85 27.04
C ARG A 144 -11.56 -7.25 25.77
N ILE A 145 -11.29 -8.08 24.74
CA ILE A 145 -10.67 -7.62 23.48
C ILE A 145 -11.61 -6.68 22.72
N ARG A 146 -12.91 -7.05 22.64
CA ARG A 146 -13.91 -6.21 21.98
C ARG A 146 -13.98 -4.83 22.62
N ASP A 147 -14.10 -4.77 23.96
CA ASP A 147 -14.26 -3.51 24.68
C ASP A 147 -13.01 -2.63 24.55
N GLU A 148 -11.81 -3.21 24.65
CA GLU A 148 -10.54 -2.52 24.41
C GLU A 148 -10.49 -1.89 22.99
N LEU A 149 -10.80 -2.67 21.93
CA LEU A 149 -10.75 -2.19 20.56
C LEU A 149 -11.84 -1.15 20.25
N VAL A 150 -13.03 -1.33 20.83
CA VAL A 150 -14.16 -0.39 20.71
C VAL A 150 -13.83 0.95 21.36
N ASP A 151 -13.21 0.94 22.53
CA ASP A 151 -12.79 2.16 23.23
C ASP A 151 -11.68 2.88 22.47
N MET A 152 -10.67 2.15 21.97
CA MET A 152 -9.59 2.72 21.17
C MET A 152 -10.07 3.47 19.91
N LEU A 153 -11.08 2.94 19.24
CA LEU A 153 -11.63 3.55 18.02
C LEU A 153 -12.82 4.49 18.27
N GLY A 154 -13.31 4.58 19.52
CA GLY A 154 -14.41 5.46 19.92
C GLY A 154 -15.75 5.12 19.26
N VAL A 155 -16.03 3.82 19.03
CA VAL A 155 -17.19 3.37 18.22
C VAL A 155 -18.29 2.69 19.05
N ALA A 156 -18.27 2.81 20.38
CA ALA A 156 -19.25 2.15 21.26
C ALA A 156 -20.71 2.42 20.88
N ARG A 157 -21.03 3.67 20.50
CA ARG A 157 -22.38 4.09 20.08
C ARG A 157 -22.85 3.43 18.77
N LEU A 158 -21.93 2.92 17.95
CA LEU A 158 -22.22 2.38 16.62
C LEU A 158 -22.54 0.88 16.64
N LEU A 159 -22.23 0.18 17.75
CA LEU A 159 -22.35 -1.29 17.85
C LEU A 159 -23.77 -1.81 17.61
N GLY A 160 -24.79 -1.03 17.99
CA GLY A 160 -26.20 -1.39 17.83
C GLY A 160 -26.82 -0.92 16.51
N GLN A 161 -26.09 -0.21 15.66
CA GLN A 161 -26.61 0.30 14.39
C GLN A 161 -26.35 -0.72 13.27
N PRO A 162 -27.29 -0.89 12.31
CA PRO A 162 -27.06 -1.68 11.10
C PRO A 162 -25.87 -1.14 10.31
N VAL A 163 -25.01 -2.04 9.82
CA VAL A 163 -23.77 -1.68 9.12
C VAL A 163 -24.05 -0.77 7.89
N ARG A 164 -25.16 -0.97 7.20
CA ARG A 164 -25.58 -0.15 6.05
C ARG A 164 -25.80 1.35 6.36
N GLU A 165 -26.05 1.69 7.62
CA GLU A 165 -26.34 3.06 8.04
C GLU A 165 -25.08 3.84 8.44
N LEU A 166 -23.94 3.16 8.50
CA LEU A 166 -22.66 3.71 8.90
C LEU A 166 -21.93 4.39 7.73
N SER A 167 -21.23 5.47 8.02
CA SER A 167 -20.28 6.06 7.09
C SER A 167 -19.15 5.06 6.75
N LEU A 168 -18.44 5.30 5.66
CA LEU A 168 -17.35 4.44 5.24
C LEU A 168 -16.24 4.34 6.31
N GLY A 169 -15.91 5.46 6.98
CA GLY A 169 -14.91 5.49 8.04
C GLY A 169 -15.35 4.75 9.31
N GLU A 170 -16.62 4.91 9.72
CA GLU A 170 -17.19 4.18 10.86
C GLU A 170 -17.23 2.68 10.57
N ARG A 171 -17.63 2.29 9.38
CA ARG A 171 -17.63 0.89 8.95
C ARG A 171 -16.22 0.31 8.95
N MET A 172 -15.22 1.00 8.40
CA MET A 172 -13.83 0.51 8.40
C MET A 172 -13.29 0.31 9.81
N LYS A 173 -13.60 1.19 10.76
CA LYS A 173 -13.23 1.01 12.17
C LYS A 173 -13.80 -0.30 12.74
N LEU A 174 -15.06 -0.61 12.46
CA LEU A 174 -15.70 -1.84 12.93
C LEU A 174 -15.18 -3.08 12.18
N GLU A 175 -14.85 -2.97 10.89
CA GLU A 175 -14.17 -4.04 10.12
C GLU A 175 -12.81 -4.40 10.73
N LEU A 176 -12.03 -3.40 11.13
CA LEU A 176 -10.73 -3.61 11.80
C LEU A 176 -10.91 -4.28 13.17
N ILE A 177 -11.92 -3.89 13.96
CA ILE A 177 -12.25 -4.58 15.21
C ILE A 177 -12.55 -6.04 14.92
N ALA A 178 -13.48 -6.35 14.00
CA ALA A 178 -13.84 -7.71 13.63
C ALA A 178 -12.61 -8.56 13.27
N ALA A 179 -11.72 -8.01 12.46
CA ALA A 179 -10.49 -8.66 12.04
C ALA A 179 -9.50 -8.94 13.19
N LEU A 180 -9.57 -8.18 14.29
CA LEU A 180 -8.63 -8.27 15.42
C LEU A 180 -9.19 -9.03 16.64
N LEU A 181 -10.49 -9.41 16.66
CA LEU A 181 -11.13 -10.10 17.79
C LEU A 181 -10.43 -11.41 18.16
N HIS A 182 -9.92 -12.14 17.20
CA HIS A 182 -9.24 -13.43 17.40
C HIS A 182 -7.72 -13.30 17.60
N GLU A 183 -7.20 -12.05 17.73
CA GLU A 183 -5.80 -11.72 17.98
C GLU A 183 -4.85 -12.38 16.95
N PRO A 184 -4.96 -12.04 15.65
CA PRO A 184 -4.12 -12.61 14.62
C PRO A 184 -2.65 -12.21 14.78
N GLU A 185 -1.73 -13.08 14.35
CA GLU A 185 -0.29 -12.78 14.28
C GLU A 185 0.08 -12.04 12.99
N VAL A 186 -0.74 -12.20 11.94
CA VAL A 186 -0.56 -11.52 10.65
C VAL A 186 -1.86 -10.82 10.24
N LEU A 187 -1.76 -9.55 9.87
CA LEU A 187 -2.87 -8.74 9.36
C LEU A 187 -2.59 -8.29 7.94
N PHE A 188 -3.41 -8.73 7.01
CA PHE A 188 -3.42 -8.27 5.63
C PHE A 188 -4.46 -7.17 5.46
N LEU A 189 -4.05 -6.02 4.91
CA LEU A 189 -4.90 -4.85 4.69
C LEU A 189 -4.85 -4.45 3.21
N ASP A 190 -5.97 -4.61 2.52
CA ASP A 190 -6.08 -4.25 1.09
C ASP A 190 -6.80 -2.90 0.95
N GLU A 191 -6.02 -1.83 0.78
CA GLU A 191 -6.49 -0.45 0.64
C GLU A 191 -7.48 0.00 1.74
N PRO A 192 -7.13 -0.10 3.04
CA PRO A 192 -8.07 0.11 4.13
C PRO A 192 -8.52 1.57 4.31
N THR A 193 -7.80 2.52 3.73
CA THR A 193 -8.03 3.97 3.87
C THR A 193 -8.69 4.60 2.65
N ILE A 194 -8.98 3.79 1.62
CA ILE A 194 -9.56 4.29 0.38
C ILE A 194 -10.94 4.94 0.61
N GLY A 195 -11.08 6.18 0.12
CA GLY A 195 -12.35 6.91 0.21
C GLY A 195 -12.71 7.44 1.60
N LEU A 196 -11.79 7.32 2.58
CA LEU A 196 -11.99 7.88 3.91
C LEU A 196 -11.61 9.36 3.95
N ASP A 197 -12.28 10.11 4.82
CA ASP A 197 -11.86 11.46 5.17
C ASP A 197 -10.56 11.47 5.99
N VAL A 198 -9.92 12.64 6.07
CA VAL A 198 -8.60 12.80 6.72
C VAL A 198 -8.62 12.41 8.21
N VAL A 199 -9.75 12.68 8.91
CA VAL A 199 -9.89 12.37 10.33
C VAL A 199 -9.98 10.86 10.55
N ALA A 200 -10.78 10.18 9.72
CA ALA A 200 -10.90 8.72 9.77
C ALA A 200 -9.57 8.04 9.40
N GLN A 201 -8.87 8.53 8.36
CA GLN A 201 -7.54 8.03 8.00
C GLN A 201 -6.56 8.14 9.16
N HIS A 202 -6.46 9.33 9.77
CA HIS A 202 -5.55 9.56 10.91
C HIS A 202 -5.86 8.61 12.08
N THR A 203 -7.14 8.48 12.44
CA THR A 203 -7.57 7.58 13.53
C THR A 203 -7.16 6.13 13.24
N ILE A 204 -7.35 5.66 12.00
CA ILE A 204 -6.97 4.31 11.59
C ILE A 204 -5.44 4.13 11.61
N HIS A 205 -4.69 5.12 11.16
CA HIS A 205 -3.22 5.07 11.21
C HIS A 205 -2.71 4.95 12.66
N GLU A 206 -3.21 5.77 13.58
CA GLU A 206 -2.82 5.70 14.99
C GLU A 206 -3.18 4.35 15.61
N PHE A 207 -4.39 3.86 15.32
CA PHE A 207 -4.87 2.56 15.78
C PHE A 207 -3.98 1.42 15.27
N LEU A 208 -3.71 1.34 13.98
CA LEU A 208 -2.88 0.28 13.39
C LEU A 208 -1.45 0.31 13.92
N ARG A 209 -0.87 1.50 14.08
CA ARG A 209 0.46 1.66 14.66
C ARG A 209 0.50 1.20 16.12
N HIS A 210 -0.55 1.52 16.89
CA HIS A 210 -0.67 1.09 18.28
C HIS A 210 -0.78 -0.44 18.38
N ILE A 211 -1.68 -1.06 17.61
CA ILE A 211 -1.87 -2.52 17.60
C ILE A 211 -0.59 -3.25 17.19
N GLN A 212 0.08 -2.79 16.13
CA GLN A 212 1.33 -3.39 15.67
C GLN A 212 2.39 -3.38 16.79
N LYS A 213 2.58 -2.24 17.46
CA LYS A 213 3.58 -2.10 18.52
C LYS A 213 3.23 -2.90 19.76
N GLN A 214 1.97 -2.86 20.22
CA GLN A 214 1.55 -3.50 21.48
C GLN A 214 1.44 -5.02 21.36
N ARG A 215 1.00 -5.52 20.21
CA ARG A 215 0.72 -6.95 20.01
C ARG A 215 1.73 -7.64 19.10
N SER A 216 2.76 -6.92 18.61
CA SER A 216 3.77 -7.41 17.66
C SER A 216 3.14 -8.12 16.44
N VAL A 217 2.00 -7.59 15.97
CA VAL A 217 1.32 -8.11 14.78
C VAL A 217 2.13 -7.75 13.54
N THR A 218 2.38 -8.73 12.67
CA THR A 218 2.97 -8.47 11.35
C THR A 218 1.90 -7.92 10.42
N VAL A 219 2.13 -6.75 9.82
CA VAL A 219 1.14 -6.10 8.95
C VAL A 219 1.66 -5.99 7.52
N VAL A 220 0.87 -6.44 6.57
CA VAL A 220 1.11 -6.20 5.14
C VAL A 220 -0.03 -5.35 4.60
N LEU A 221 0.28 -4.11 4.29
CA LEU A 221 -0.66 -3.11 3.79
C LEU A 221 -0.48 -2.94 2.28
N THR A 222 -1.55 -3.02 1.50
CA THR A 222 -1.54 -2.52 0.12
C THR A 222 -2.16 -1.14 0.06
N THR A 223 -1.53 -0.24 -0.66
CA THR A 223 -2.04 1.11 -0.87
C THR A 223 -1.50 1.69 -2.19
N HIS A 224 -2.14 2.71 -2.68
CA HIS A 224 -1.62 3.61 -3.71
C HIS A 224 -1.42 5.04 -3.17
N TYR A 225 -1.68 5.25 -1.86
CA TYR A 225 -1.51 6.53 -1.18
C TYR A 225 -0.18 6.58 -0.42
N MET A 226 0.67 7.53 -0.77
CA MET A 226 1.96 7.72 -0.10
C MET A 226 1.81 8.13 1.36
N LYS A 227 0.73 8.83 1.71
CA LYS A 227 0.43 9.23 3.09
C LYS A 227 0.29 8.03 4.04
N ASP A 228 -0.30 6.93 3.58
CA ASP A 228 -0.39 5.70 4.37
C ASP A 228 0.99 5.11 4.63
N VAL A 229 1.83 5.07 3.57
CA VAL A 229 3.20 4.54 3.66
C VAL A 229 4.02 5.36 4.65
N ALA A 230 4.04 6.70 4.49
CA ALA A 230 4.79 7.60 5.36
C ALA A 230 4.30 7.58 6.82
N ALA A 231 2.99 7.35 7.01
CA ALA A 231 2.42 7.30 8.35
C ALA A 231 2.70 5.97 9.09
N LEU A 232 2.79 4.84 8.39
CA LEU A 232 2.71 3.51 9.01
C LEU A 232 3.97 2.66 8.85
N CYS A 233 4.73 2.84 7.77
CA CYS A 233 5.69 1.84 7.33
C CYS A 233 7.12 2.37 7.27
N GLU A 234 8.06 1.57 7.79
CA GLU A 234 9.49 1.82 7.63
C GLU A 234 10.03 1.18 6.34
N ARG A 235 9.41 0.07 5.90
CA ARG A 235 9.75 -0.66 4.68
C ARG A 235 8.61 -0.62 3.68
N VAL A 236 8.97 -0.35 2.44
CA VAL A 236 8.05 -0.28 1.31
C VAL A 236 8.52 -1.17 0.17
N VAL A 237 7.58 -1.90 -0.41
CA VAL A 237 7.77 -2.69 -1.63
C VAL A 237 6.97 -2.02 -2.74
N VAL A 238 7.65 -1.53 -3.76
CA VAL A 238 7.01 -0.90 -4.93
C VAL A 238 6.77 -1.97 -5.99
N VAL A 239 5.52 -2.11 -6.42
CA VAL A 239 5.08 -3.13 -7.39
C VAL A 239 4.46 -2.49 -8.62
N THR A 240 4.85 -2.96 -9.80
CA THR A 240 4.23 -2.59 -11.07
C THR A 240 4.25 -3.76 -12.04
N GLY A 241 3.22 -3.91 -12.89
CA GLY A 241 3.14 -4.97 -13.89
C GLY A 241 3.33 -6.39 -13.33
N GLY A 242 3.05 -6.61 -12.04
CA GLY A 242 3.19 -7.90 -11.36
C GLY A 242 4.62 -8.23 -10.90
N THR A 243 5.56 -7.27 -10.91
CA THR A 243 6.94 -7.42 -10.45
C THR A 243 7.27 -6.44 -9.34
N ILE A 244 8.22 -6.78 -8.47
CA ILE A 244 8.78 -5.86 -7.48
C ILE A 244 9.86 -5.02 -8.17
N LEU A 245 9.71 -3.69 -8.08
CA LEU A 245 10.69 -2.71 -8.58
C LEU A 245 11.67 -2.28 -7.49
N TYR A 246 11.19 -2.20 -6.26
CA TYR A 246 11.94 -1.72 -5.13
C TYR A 246 11.48 -2.45 -3.87
N ASP A 247 12.42 -2.76 -3.00
CA ASP A 247 12.19 -3.31 -1.67
C ASP A 247 13.23 -2.71 -0.72
N GLY A 248 12.80 -1.85 0.19
CA GLY A 248 13.70 -1.16 1.12
C GLY A 248 12.99 -0.13 1.98
N SER A 249 13.76 0.71 2.69
CA SER A 249 13.20 1.77 3.51
C SER A 249 12.69 2.95 2.68
N LEU A 250 11.74 3.69 3.25
CA LEU A 250 11.21 4.90 2.64
C LEU A 250 12.29 5.98 2.46
N GLU A 251 13.21 6.08 3.42
CA GLU A 251 14.35 7.02 3.35
C GLU A 251 15.27 6.70 2.17
N GLN A 252 15.58 5.42 1.96
CA GLN A 252 16.43 4.99 0.85
C GLN A 252 15.79 5.27 -0.53
N ILE A 253 14.47 5.21 -0.66
CA ILE A 253 13.78 5.62 -1.89
C ILE A 253 14.06 7.09 -2.20
N VAL A 254 13.93 7.96 -1.19
CA VAL A 254 14.19 9.39 -1.35
C VAL A 254 15.64 9.63 -1.77
N ASP A 255 16.59 9.00 -1.09
CA ASP A 255 18.03 9.19 -1.38
C ASP A 255 18.46 8.62 -2.73
N GLN A 256 17.90 7.49 -3.13
CA GLN A 256 18.27 6.83 -4.38
C GLN A 256 17.66 7.49 -5.63
N PHE A 257 16.45 8.06 -5.49
CA PHE A 257 15.69 8.58 -6.64
C PHE A 257 15.56 10.12 -6.66
N THR A 258 16.16 10.85 -5.68
CA THR A 258 16.18 12.30 -5.67
C THR A 258 17.59 12.85 -5.51
N SER A 259 18.09 13.45 -6.57
CA SER A 259 19.34 14.22 -6.55
C SER A 259 19.13 15.69 -6.14
N HIS A 260 17.89 16.14 -5.97
CA HIS A 260 17.54 17.56 -5.79
C HIS A 260 16.52 17.75 -4.67
N LYS A 261 16.42 18.99 -4.20
CA LYS A 261 15.38 19.46 -3.29
C LYS A 261 14.51 20.52 -3.95
N VAL A 262 13.32 20.69 -3.42
CA VAL A 262 12.41 21.77 -3.80
C VAL A 262 12.58 22.92 -2.83
N VAL A 263 13.01 24.08 -3.36
CA VAL A 263 13.12 25.33 -2.60
C VAL A 263 11.95 26.20 -3.02
N THR A 264 11.05 26.48 -2.08
CA THR A 264 9.92 27.38 -2.31
C THR A 264 10.20 28.70 -1.60
N LEU A 265 10.08 29.79 -2.36
CA LEU A 265 10.24 31.17 -1.88
C LEU A 265 8.91 31.87 -1.96
N ASP A 266 8.55 32.61 -0.92
CA ASP A 266 7.49 33.62 -0.94
C ASP A 266 8.16 35.01 -0.97
N LEU A 267 8.02 35.71 -2.10
CA LEU A 267 8.69 36.99 -2.36
C LEU A 267 7.75 38.15 -2.04
N GLU A 268 8.29 39.32 -1.79
CA GLU A 268 7.48 40.55 -1.63
C GLU A 268 6.81 40.98 -2.94
N SER A 269 7.46 40.70 -4.08
CA SER A 269 6.95 40.99 -5.41
C SER A 269 7.38 39.91 -6.39
N PRO A 270 6.62 39.69 -7.48
CA PRO A 270 7.03 38.72 -8.51
C PRO A 270 8.41 39.00 -9.04
N PRO A 271 9.27 37.97 -9.22
CA PRO A 271 10.62 38.14 -9.72
C PRO A 271 10.61 38.53 -11.20
N ALA A 272 11.63 39.24 -11.64
CA ALA A 272 11.85 39.48 -13.07
C ALA A 272 12.32 38.18 -13.75
N ALA A 273 11.89 37.96 -15.00
CA ALA A 273 12.26 36.79 -15.78
C ALA A 273 13.80 36.63 -15.88
N GLY A 274 14.28 35.40 -15.68
CA GLY A 274 15.70 35.06 -15.77
C GLY A 274 16.51 35.34 -14.49
N GLN A 275 15.94 35.95 -13.46
CA GLN A 275 16.70 36.25 -12.24
C GLN A 275 16.87 35.05 -11.31
N ILE A 276 15.90 34.17 -11.31
CA ILE A 276 15.84 33.03 -10.35
C ILE A 276 16.19 31.72 -11.03
N GLU A 277 15.89 31.55 -12.30
CA GLU A 277 16.08 30.30 -13.08
C GLU A 277 17.54 29.82 -13.10
N ARG A 278 18.51 30.75 -12.97
CA ARG A 278 19.95 30.43 -12.92
C ARG A 278 20.36 29.63 -11.68
N PHE A 279 19.54 29.61 -10.62
CA PHE A 279 19.85 28.91 -9.36
C PHE A 279 19.39 27.46 -9.35
N GLY A 280 18.45 27.07 -10.24
CA GLY A 280 17.92 25.73 -10.34
C GLY A 280 17.75 25.25 -11.78
N PHE A 281 17.50 23.97 -11.97
CA PHE A 281 17.27 23.39 -13.31
C PHE A 281 15.78 23.38 -13.70
N SER A 282 14.86 23.66 -12.78
CA SER A 282 13.43 23.85 -13.02
C SER A 282 12.94 24.96 -12.11
N CYS A 283 12.12 25.84 -12.65
CA CYS A 283 11.56 26.96 -11.93
C CYS A 283 10.09 27.11 -12.29
N GLU A 284 9.23 27.14 -11.29
CA GLU A 284 7.81 27.44 -11.42
C GLU A 284 7.52 28.76 -10.71
N VAL A 285 7.01 29.74 -11.44
CA VAL A 285 6.68 31.09 -10.91
C VAL A 285 5.16 31.24 -10.89
N ASN A 286 4.60 31.43 -9.71
CA ASN A 286 3.18 31.70 -9.54
C ASN A 286 2.98 32.99 -8.73
N GLY A 287 3.01 34.11 -9.43
CA GLY A 287 3.01 35.44 -8.80
C GLY A 287 4.25 35.65 -7.92
N PRO A 288 4.09 35.98 -6.61
CA PRO A 288 5.21 36.16 -5.68
C PRO A 288 5.79 34.82 -5.20
N ARG A 289 5.10 33.70 -5.41
CA ARG A 289 5.57 32.38 -5.00
C ARG A 289 6.35 31.71 -6.10
N VAL A 290 7.57 31.26 -5.76
CA VAL A 290 8.49 30.62 -6.69
C VAL A 290 8.95 29.29 -6.14
N SER A 291 8.89 28.24 -6.92
CA SER A 291 9.41 26.92 -6.58
C SER A 291 10.56 26.55 -7.51
N LEU A 292 11.70 26.20 -6.94
CA LEU A 292 12.93 25.86 -7.66
C LEU A 292 13.36 24.44 -7.30
N ARG A 293 13.85 23.70 -8.29
CA ARG A 293 14.53 22.42 -8.06
C ARG A 293 16.03 22.64 -8.11
N ILE A 294 16.70 22.39 -7.00
CA ILE A 294 18.14 22.63 -6.82
C ILE A 294 18.80 21.31 -6.42
N ASP A 295 19.91 20.95 -7.08
CA ASP A 295 20.70 19.79 -6.66
C ASP A 295 21.10 19.86 -5.19
N ARG A 296 20.98 18.75 -4.47
CA ARG A 296 21.31 18.68 -3.01
C ARG A 296 22.72 19.21 -2.72
N SER A 297 23.70 18.89 -3.58
CA SER A 297 25.09 19.35 -3.44
C SER A 297 25.25 20.87 -3.60
N ARG A 298 24.33 21.53 -4.29
CA ARG A 298 24.41 22.97 -4.61
C ARG A 298 23.59 23.85 -3.69
N ILE A 299 22.74 23.27 -2.82
CA ILE A 299 21.83 24.05 -1.96
C ILE A 299 22.60 25.01 -1.03
N ALA A 300 23.65 24.51 -0.39
CA ALA A 300 24.46 25.32 0.52
C ALA A 300 25.05 26.58 -0.13
N ASP A 301 25.39 26.51 -1.42
CA ASP A 301 25.93 27.62 -2.21
C ASP A 301 24.86 28.48 -2.87
N ALA A 302 23.76 27.87 -3.29
CA ALA A 302 22.69 28.55 -4.04
C ALA A 302 21.75 29.33 -3.11
N LEU A 303 21.37 28.77 -1.98
CA LEU A 303 20.38 29.35 -1.08
C LEU A 303 20.77 30.71 -0.52
N PRO A 304 22.00 30.94 0.00
CA PRO A 304 22.42 32.26 0.45
C PRO A 304 22.41 33.34 -0.64
N LYS A 305 22.82 32.96 -1.86
CA LYS A 305 22.84 33.87 -3.02
C LYS A 305 21.42 34.22 -3.46
N LEU A 306 20.51 33.27 -3.37
CA LEU A 306 19.11 33.41 -3.72
C LEU A 306 18.41 34.35 -2.74
N LEU A 307 18.61 34.13 -1.44
CA LEU A 307 18.09 35.00 -0.36
C LEU A 307 18.66 36.43 -0.43
N ALA A 308 19.94 36.61 -0.84
CA ALA A 308 20.55 37.92 -0.99
C ALA A 308 20.08 38.66 -2.27
N SER A 309 19.61 37.95 -3.29
CA SER A 309 19.20 38.52 -4.59
C SER A 309 17.75 38.94 -4.70
N GLN A 310 16.91 38.56 -3.71
CA GLN A 310 15.47 38.78 -3.70
C GLN A 310 15.00 39.25 -2.32
N GLN A 311 13.89 39.99 -2.29
CA GLN A 311 13.20 40.31 -1.05
C GLN A 311 12.28 39.13 -0.68
N VAL A 312 12.83 38.21 0.13
CA VAL A 312 12.16 36.97 0.52
C VAL A 312 11.41 37.17 1.85
N ARG A 313 10.12 36.85 1.88
CA ARG A 313 9.29 36.84 3.09
C ARG A 313 9.42 35.52 3.83
N ASP A 314 9.41 34.42 3.09
CA ASP A 314 9.49 33.08 3.64
C ASP A 314 10.22 32.14 2.69
N VAL A 315 10.87 31.11 3.25
CA VAL A 315 11.57 30.07 2.49
C VAL A 315 11.33 28.72 3.10
N SER A 316 10.93 27.74 2.27
CA SER A 316 10.94 26.33 2.63
C SER A 316 11.91 25.57 1.74
N VAL A 317 12.59 24.57 2.33
CA VAL A 317 13.49 23.65 1.64
C VAL A 317 13.02 22.24 1.98
N GLU A 318 12.40 21.60 1.02
CA GLU A 318 11.76 20.29 1.21
C GLU A 318 12.38 19.25 0.28
N ASP A 319 12.27 17.98 0.67
CA ASP A 319 12.54 16.90 -0.26
C ASP A 319 11.44 16.85 -1.32
N VAL A 320 11.76 16.28 -2.48
CA VAL A 320 10.75 16.05 -3.52
C VAL A 320 9.61 15.23 -2.93
N PRO A 321 8.34 15.60 -3.17
CA PRO A 321 7.21 14.82 -2.70
C PRO A 321 7.33 13.35 -3.10
N LEU A 322 7.09 12.44 -2.15
CA LEU A 322 7.19 11.00 -2.37
C LEU A 322 6.30 10.52 -3.51
N GLU A 323 5.15 11.17 -3.69
CA GLU A 323 4.22 10.92 -4.78
C GLU A 323 4.87 11.13 -6.16
N GLU A 324 5.71 12.15 -6.25
CA GLU A 324 6.43 12.46 -7.50
C GLU A 324 7.55 11.45 -7.76
N ILE A 325 8.29 11.06 -6.71
CA ILE A 325 9.36 10.06 -6.81
C ILE A 325 8.78 8.75 -7.33
N VAL A 326 7.70 8.29 -6.73
CA VAL A 326 7.02 7.06 -7.12
C VAL A 326 6.39 7.16 -8.50
N ALA A 327 5.81 8.30 -8.86
CA ALA A 327 5.29 8.54 -10.21
C ALA A 327 6.40 8.47 -11.26
N ASN A 328 7.60 8.96 -10.96
CA ASN A 328 8.77 8.86 -11.85
C ASN A 328 9.26 7.42 -11.98
N LEU A 329 9.28 6.65 -10.88
CA LEU A 329 9.58 5.23 -10.93
C LEU A 329 8.63 4.47 -11.86
N PHE A 330 7.34 4.71 -11.75
CA PHE A 330 6.35 4.08 -12.63
C PHE A 330 6.49 4.50 -14.09
N ARG A 331 6.78 5.78 -14.36
CA ARG A 331 7.02 6.28 -15.73
C ARG A 331 8.27 5.68 -16.38
N GLY A 332 9.36 5.56 -15.61
CA GLY A 332 10.60 4.94 -16.08
C GLY A 332 10.40 3.51 -16.56
N VAL A 333 9.62 2.73 -15.82
CA VAL A 333 9.31 1.32 -16.18
C VAL A 333 8.34 1.23 -17.35
N ALA A 334 7.33 2.10 -17.41
CA ALA A 334 6.40 2.12 -18.54
C ALA A 334 7.13 2.41 -19.87
N ASN A 335 8.10 3.31 -19.85
CA ASN A 335 8.92 3.62 -21.02
C ASN A 335 9.86 2.46 -21.42
N GLN A 336 10.41 1.72 -20.45
CA GLN A 336 11.22 0.53 -20.73
C GLN A 336 10.38 -0.62 -21.29
N GLN A 337 9.17 -0.84 -20.78
CA GLN A 337 8.27 -1.87 -21.31
C GLN A 337 7.76 -1.56 -22.72
N ALA A 338 7.42 -0.31 -22.99
CA ALA A 338 7.03 0.14 -24.34
C ALA A 338 8.17 0.00 -25.36
N GLY A 339 9.42 0.23 -24.94
CA GLY A 339 10.60 0.01 -25.80
C GLY A 339 10.82 -1.46 -26.16
N VAL A 340 10.65 -2.37 -25.19
CA VAL A 340 10.79 -3.84 -25.40
C VAL A 340 9.66 -4.39 -26.28
N GLU A 341 8.41 -3.92 -26.10
CA GLU A 341 7.29 -4.33 -26.95
C GLU A 341 7.46 -3.86 -28.40
N ALA A 342 7.97 -2.63 -28.59
CA ALA A 342 8.26 -2.11 -29.93
C ALA A 342 9.40 -2.88 -30.63
N GLU A 343 10.44 -3.31 -29.92
CA GLU A 343 11.51 -4.14 -30.48
C GLU A 343 11.01 -5.55 -30.85
N GLN A 344 10.12 -6.16 -30.05
CA GLN A 344 9.54 -7.47 -30.37
C GLN A 344 8.56 -7.45 -31.55
N GLU A 345 7.84 -6.34 -31.77
CA GLU A 345 7.00 -6.18 -32.97
C GLU A 345 7.83 -5.98 -34.24
N VAL A 346 9.03 -5.39 -34.13
CA VAL A 346 9.94 -5.22 -35.28
C VAL A 346 10.64 -6.52 -35.64
N GLU A 347 10.94 -7.41 -34.68
CA GLU A 347 11.53 -8.74 -34.96
C GLU A 347 10.50 -9.78 -35.48
N ALA A 348 9.21 -9.51 -35.36
CA ALA A 348 8.12 -10.41 -35.78
C ALA A 348 7.59 -10.12 -37.19
N VAL A 349 8.13 -9.12 -37.90
CA VAL A 349 7.86 -8.75 -39.32
C VAL A 349 9.00 -9.21 -40.20
#